data_79c2d2cdae284f8c31186b9aecbe8fba
#
_entry.id   79c2d2cdae284f8c31186b9aecbe8fba
#
_cell.length_a   1.000
_cell.length_b   1.000
_cell.length_c   1.000
_cell.angle_alpha   90.00
_cell.angle_beta   90.00
_cell.angle_gamma   90.00
#
_symmetry.space_group_name_H-M   'P 1'
#
loop_
_entity.id
_entity.type
_entity.pdbx_description
1 polymer ?
#
loop_
_entity_poly.entity_id
_entity_poly.type
_entity_poly.pdbx_seq_one_letter_code
_entity_poly.pdbx_strand_id
1 'polypeptide(L)'
;TYVPVDPDSLTPQQKAEAIRSLMFLTEKRDGRTKARVCADGSSQRRRKGYKKEDSASPTVATDSVFITGVIEAHERRKVVCYDIPGAFLYADCEDEDTFMQLRGKLAELLVLVEPKLYREHVRHDAKGEAVLYVRMHKALYGMLKSAYWFYLHLREKLEDFGFEVNPYDPCVANKMVNGKQMTVTWHVDDLKVSHA
;
A
#
# COMPACT_ATOMS: atom_id res chain seq x y z
N THR A 1 10.68 4.21 -1.94
CA THR A 1 9.55 4.24 -1.00
C THR A 1 9.56 5.51 -0.17
N TYR A 2 10.70 5.86 0.40
CA TYR A 2 10.90 7.05 1.24
C TYR A 2 12.34 7.56 1.12
N VAL A 3 12.57 8.81 1.54
CA VAL A 3 13.91 9.43 1.65
C VAL A 3 14.15 9.92 3.07
N PRO A 4 15.38 9.85 3.59
CA PRO A 4 15.73 10.42 4.89
C PRO A 4 15.61 11.95 4.82
N VAL A 5 15.24 12.54 5.95
CA VAL A 5 15.21 14.00 6.11
C VAL A 5 16.02 14.41 7.33
N ASP A 6 16.65 15.59 7.24
CA ASP A 6 17.32 16.14 8.40
C ASP A 6 16.29 16.46 9.49
N PRO A 7 16.40 15.86 10.68
CA PRO A 7 15.47 16.14 11.76
C PRO A 7 15.41 17.62 12.15
N ASP A 8 16.49 18.37 11.93
CA ASP A 8 16.55 19.79 12.31
C ASP A 8 15.79 20.68 11.33
N SER A 9 15.47 20.17 10.13
CA SER A 9 14.59 20.83 9.15
C SER A 9 13.10 20.66 9.44
N LEU A 10 12.73 19.71 10.32
CA LEU A 10 11.34 19.42 10.64
C LEU A 10 10.83 20.30 11.79
N THR A 11 9.63 20.86 11.60
CA THR A 11 8.94 21.59 12.67
C THR A 11 8.56 20.66 13.85
N PRO A 12 8.36 21.19 15.05
CA PRO A 12 7.87 20.40 16.17
C PRO A 12 6.54 19.69 15.86
N GLN A 13 5.67 20.31 15.07
CA GLN A 13 4.41 19.71 14.66
C GLN A 13 4.63 18.52 13.72
N GLN A 14 5.46 18.65 12.70
CA GLN A 14 5.79 17.55 11.77
C GLN A 14 6.42 16.35 12.51
N LYS A 15 7.32 16.62 13.48
CA LYS A 15 7.88 15.57 14.36
C LYS A 15 6.82 14.87 15.19
N ALA A 16 5.87 15.62 15.76
CA ALA A 16 4.79 15.07 16.59
C ALA A 16 3.76 14.26 15.74
N GLU A 17 3.56 14.67 14.50
CA GLU A 17 2.64 14.02 13.58
C GLU A 17 3.28 12.89 12.77
N ALA A 18 4.59 12.71 12.83
CA ALA A 18 5.27 11.63 12.13
C ALA A 18 4.71 10.26 12.54
N ILE A 19 4.40 9.44 11.55
CA ILE A 19 3.84 8.10 11.75
C ILE A 19 4.94 7.20 12.32
N ARG A 20 4.65 6.44 13.36
CA ARG A 20 5.61 5.47 13.88
C ARG A 20 5.71 4.26 12.97
N SER A 21 6.91 3.72 12.83
CA SER A 21 7.12 2.43 12.18
C SER A 21 6.86 1.28 13.13
N LEU A 22 6.32 0.20 12.59
CA LEU A 22 6.17 -1.11 13.24
C LEU A 22 6.93 -2.13 12.40
N MET A 23 7.67 -3.02 13.06
CA MET A 23 8.34 -4.13 12.39
C MET A 23 7.83 -5.45 12.94
N PHE A 24 7.35 -6.30 12.05
CA PHE A 24 6.91 -7.65 12.37
C PHE A 24 7.85 -8.67 11.75
N LEU A 25 8.27 -9.64 12.56
CA LEU A 25 9.03 -10.80 12.10
C LEU A 25 8.14 -12.03 12.26
N THR A 26 7.99 -12.78 11.19
CA THR A 26 7.20 -14.02 11.18
C THR A 26 8.02 -15.12 10.53
N GLU A 27 8.13 -16.23 11.20
CA GLU A 27 8.71 -17.44 10.62
C GLU A 27 7.67 -18.13 9.72
N LYS A 28 8.04 -18.39 8.48
CA LYS A 28 7.22 -19.15 7.55
C LYS A 28 7.34 -20.65 7.84
N ARG A 29 6.37 -21.44 7.34
CA ARG A 29 6.38 -22.92 7.47
C ARG A 29 7.63 -23.58 6.89
N ASP A 30 8.30 -22.92 5.95
CA ASP A 30 9.55 -23.37 5.32
C ASP A 30 10.82 -22.91 6.07
N GLY A 31 10.68 -22.37 7.31
CA GLY A 31 11.77 -21.89 8.15
C GLY A 31 12.34 -20.51 7.78
N ARG A 32 11.87 -19.89 6.69
CA ARG A 32 12.35 -18.56 6.30
C ARG A 32 11.70 -17.48 7.17
N THR A 33 12.50 -16.51 7.60
CA THR A 33 11.98 -15.32 8.30
C THR A 33 11.41 -14.32 7.29
N LYS A 34 10.16 -13.92 7.48
CA LYS A 34 9.53 -12.81 6.77
C LYS A 34 9.53 -11.56 7.67
N ALA A 35 10.25 -10.53 7.25
CA ALA A 35 10.21 -9.22 7.88
C ALA A 35 9.20 -8.32 7.14
N ARG A 36 8.39 -7.59 7.89
CA ARG A 36 7.46 -6.60 7.34
C ARG A 36 7.56 -5.31 8.16
N VAL A 37 7.94 -4.22 7.49
CA VAL A 37 7.87 -2.87 8.07
C VAL A 37 6.54 -2.26 7.67
N CYS A 38 5.80 -1.75 8.65
CA CYS A 38 4.50 -1.13 8.47
C CYS A 38 4.47 0.24 9.16
N ALA A 39 3.55 1.07 8.75
CA ALA A 39 3.22 2.31 9.43
C ALA A 39 2.17 2.07 10.54
N ASP A 40 2.27 2.76 11.68
CA ASP A 40 1.21 2.82 12.68
C ASP A 40 0.20 3.92 12.32
N GLY A 41 -0.78 3.58 11.49
CA GLY A 41 -1.82 4.50 11.03
C GLY A 41 -2.79 4.96 12.14
N SER A 42 -2.71 4.42 13.35
CA SER A 42 -3.59 4.82 14.46
C SER A 42 -3.42 6.31 14.82
N SER A 43 -2.21 6.84 14.66
CA SER A 43 -1.91 8.26 14.87
C SER A 43 -2.60 9.16 13.83
N GLN A 44 -2.74 8.70 12.58
CA GLN A 44 -3.38 9.45 11.51
C GLN A 44 -4.89 9.65 11.76
N ARG A 45 -5.58 8.67 12.37
CA ARG A 45 -7.01 8.78 12.73
C ARG A 45 -7.31 9.90 13.73
N ARG A 46 -6.31 10.26 14.53
CA ARG A 46 -6.44 11.30 15.57
C ARG A 46 -6.15 12.71 15.06
N ARG A 47 -5.69 12.84 13.81
CA ARG A 47 -5.43 14.15 13.21
C ARG A 47 -6.73 14.90 12.95
N LYS A 48 -6.68 16.22 13.15
CA LYS A 48 -7.80 17.10 12.82
C LYS A 48 -8.11 17.03 11.32
N GLY A 49 -9.38 16.81 10.98
CA GLY A 49 -9.82 16.73 9.58
C GLY A 49 -9.82 15.33 8.97
N TYR A 50 -9.44 14.28 9.71
CA TYR A 50 -9.59 12.91 9.22
C TYR A 50 -11.06 12.57 8.98
N LYS A 51 -11.37 12.09 7.78
CA LYS A 51 -12.67 11.54 7.40
C LYS A 51 -12.47 10.11 6.92
N LYS A 52 -13.31 9.20 7.41
CA LYS A 52 -13.23 7.77 7.06
C LYS A 52 -13.44 7.54 5.56
N GLU A 53 -14.32 8.32 4.97
CA GLU A 53 -14.70 8.26 3.56
C GLU A 53 -13.51 8.53 2.63
N ASP A 54 -12.59 9.42 3.04
CA ASP A 54 -11.41 9.81 2.26
C ASP A 54 -10.30 8.72 2.27
N SER A 55 -10.47 7.68 3.10
CA SER A 55 -9.48 6.60 3.25
C SER A 55 -10.05 5.20 2.95
N ALA A 56 -11.35 5.11 2.69
CA ALA A 56 -12.00 3.83 2.39
C ALA A 56 -11.68 3.38 0.96
N SER A 57 -10.99 2.25 0.83
CA SER A 57 -10.79 1.59 -0.47
C SER A 57 -12.01 0.75 -0.81
N PRO A 58 -12.56 0.86 -2.03
CA PRO A 58 -13.53 -0.11 -2.52
C PRO A 58 -12.94 -1.53 -2.55
N THR A 59 -13.80 -2.51 -2.39
CA THR A 59 -13.50 -3.93 -2.61
C THR A 59 -14.64 -4.54 -3.41
N VAL A 60 -14.35 -5.57 -4.21
CA VAL A 60 -15.36 -6.23 -5.03
C VAL A 60 -16.54 -6.71 -4.17
N ALA A 61 -17.76 -6.45 -4.64
CA ALA A 61 -18.97 -6.91 -3.99
C ALA A 61 -19.12 -8.44 -4.10
N THR A 62 -19.66 -9.06 -3.06
CA THR A 62 -19.88 -10.52 -3.04
C THR A 62 -20.75 -10.97 -4.20
N ASP A 63 -21.81 -10.21 -4.54
CA ASP A 63 -22.68 -10.50 -5.66
C ASP A 63 -21.92 -10.49 -7.00
N SER A 64 -21.00 -9.54 -7.19
CA SER A 64 -20.14 -9.48 -8.38
C SER A 64 -19.23 -10.70 -8.50
N VAL A 65 -18.70 -11.20 -7.38
CA VAL A 65 -17.90 -12.44 -7.37
C VAL A 65 -18.73 -13.62 -7.82
N PHE A 66 -19.97 -13.78 -7.35
CA PHE A 66 -20.85 -14.86 -7.75
C PHE A 66 -21.31 -14.73 -9.20
N ILE A 67 -21.74 -13.54 -9.63
CA ILE A 67 -22.17 -13.28 -11.01
C ILE A 67 -21.04 -13.59 -12.00
N THR A 68 -19.84 -13.09 -11.74
CA THR A 68 -18.66 -13.39 -12.60
C THR A 68 -18.36 -14.89 -12.60
N GLY A 69 -18.48 -15.57 -11.46
CA GLY A 69 -18.29 -17.03 -11.38
C GLY A 69 -19.30 -17.83 -12.20
N VAL A 70 -20.56 -17.41 -12.24
CA VAL A 70 -21.59 -18.03 -13.10
C VAL A 70 -21.28 -17.83 -14.57
N ILE A 71 -20.89 -16.61 -14.96
CA ILE A 71 -20.50 -16.30 -16.36
C ILE A 71 -19.27 -17.13 -16.75
N GLU A 72 -18.25 -17.20 -15.89
CA GLU A 72 -17.02 -17.98 -16.10
C GLU A 72 -17.33 -19.46 -16.33
N ALA A 73 -18.22 -20.04 -15.53
CA ALA A 73 -18.64 -21.43 -15.68
C ALA A 73 -19.46 -21.67 -16.97
N HIS A 74 -20.42 -20.77 -17.27
CA HIS A 74 -21.27 -20.86 -18.44
C HIS A 74 -20.49 -20.75 -19.76
N GLU A 75 -19.57 -19.79 -19.81
CA GLU A 75 -18.74 -19.53 -21.00
C GLU A 75 -17.46 -20.38 -21.03
N ARG A 76 -17.22 -21.21 -20.03
CA ARG A 76 -16.01 -22.04 -19.87
C ARG A 76 -14.72 -21.20 -19.95
N ARG A 77 -14.72 -20.05 -19.31
CA ARG A 77 -13.56 -19.12 -19.28
C ARG A 77 -12.39 -19.76 -18.55
N LYS A 78 -11.19 -19.42 -19.00
CA LYS A 78 -9.97 -19.62 -18.21
C LYS A 78 -9.93 -18.57 -17.10
N VAL A 79 -9.69 -19.01 -15.88
CA VAL A 79 -9.62 -18.14 -14.69
C VAL A 79 -8.23 -18.25 -14.09
N VAL A 80 -7.61 -17.11 -13.81
CA VAL A 80 -6.30 -17.02 -13.17
C VAL A 80 -6.39 -16.01 -12.03
N CYS A 81 -5.82 -16.37 -10.88
CA CYS A 81 -5.69 -15.46 -9.74
C CYS A 81 -4.23 -14.99 -9.64
N TYR A 82 -4.06 -13.72 -9.35
CA TYR A 82 -2.78 -13.07 -9.17
C TYR A 82 -2.75 -12.36 -7.81
N ASP A 83 -1.62 -12.48 -7.12
CA ASP A 83 -1.25 -11.63 -5.98
C ASP A 83 -0.25 -10.58 -6.48
N ILE A 84 -0.40 -9.33 -6.07
CA ILE A 84 0.55 -8.26 -6.40
C ILE A 84 1.50 -8.05 -5.22
N PRO A 85 2.74 -8.59 -5.28
CA PRO A 85 3.67 -8.45 -4.18
C PRO A 85 4.01 -6.99 -3.91
N GLY A 86 3.82 -6.54 -2.66
CA GLY A 86 4.12 -5.17 -2.27
C GLY A 86 3.20 -4.12 -2.91
N ALA A 87 1.96 -4.49 -3.19
CA ALA A 87 0.97 -3.70 -3.91
C ALA A 87 0.97 -2.21 -3.57
N PHE A 88 0.92 -1.86 -2.29
CA PHE A 88 0.89 -0.45 -1.87
C PHE A 88 2.12 0.35 -2.29
N LEU A 89 3.27 -0.30 -2.45
CA LEU A 89 4.51 0.38 -2.86
C LEU A 89 4.50 0.86 -4.32
N TYR A 90 3.53 0.43 -5.12
CA TYR A 90 3.35 0.96 -6.48
C TYR A 90 2.63 2.30 -6.49
N ALA A 91 1.74 2.55 -5.53
CA ALA A 91 1.01 3.81 -5.42
C ALA A 91 1.85 4.92 -4.78
N ASP A 92 1.71 6.13 -5.27
CA ASP A 92 2.36 7.30 -4.68
C ASP A 92 1.65 7.71 -3.37
N CYS A 93 2.41 8.28 -2.44
CA CYS A 93 1.88 8.92 -1.26
C CYS A 93 1.49 10.36 -1.64
N GLU A 94 0.20 10.59 -1.86
CA GLU A 94 -0.29 11.89 -2.32
C GLU A 94 -0.31 12.98 -1.22
N ASP A 95 -0.19 12.58 0.05
CA ASP A 95 -0.09 13.53 1.16
C ASP A 95 1.37 14.02 1.27
N GLU A 96 1.67 15.21 0.72
CA GLU A 96 3.01 15.77 0.56
C GLU A 96 3.85 15.84 1.85
N ASP A 97 3.24 16.11 3.00
CA ASP A 97 3.91 16.24 4.29
C ASP A 97 3.74 14.99 5.18
N THR A 98 3.80 13.82 4.57
CA THR A 98 3.76 12.58 5.33
C THR A 98 5.17 12.14 5.71
N PHE A 99 5.47 12.23 6.99
CA PHE A 99 6.72 11.75 7.58
C PHE A 99 6.50 10.49 8.40
N MET A 100 7.51 9.61 8.41
CA MET A 100 7.54 8.45 9.28
C MET A 100 8.77 8.49 10.16
N GLN A 101 8.62 8.06 11.41
CA GLN A 101 9.68 7.93 12.38
C GLN A 101 10.09 6.46 12.50
N LEU A 102 11.33 6.16 12.14
CA LEU A 102 11.97 4.86 12.33
C LEU A 102 12.82 4.93 13.60
N ARG A 103 12.68 3.95 14.51
CA ARG A 103 13.33 4.00 15.82
C ARG A 103 14.13 2.76 16.13
N GLY A 104 15.09 2.93 17.05
CA GLY A 104 15.87 1.85 17.65
C GLY A 104 16.56 0.98 16.62
N LYS A 105 16.41 -0.31 16.77
CA LYS A 105 17.09 -1.30 15.92
C LYS A 105 16.82 -1.15 14.43
N LEU A 106 15.63 -0.70 14.04
CA LEU A 106 15.30 -0.48 12.63
C LEU A 106 16.12 0.67 12.03
N ALA A 107 16.27 1.79 12.76
CA ALA A 107 17.11 2.91 12.33
C ALA A 107 18.59 2.51 12.25
N GLU A 108 19.09 1.76 13.24
CA GLU A 108 20.46 1.23 13.24
C GLU A 108 20.73 0.30 12.05
N LEU A 109 19.79 -0.61 11.75
CA LEU A 109 19.91 -1.54 10.63
C LEU A 109 19.97 -0.81 9.29
N LEU A 110 19.19 0.26 9.11
CA LEU A 110 19.26 1.08 7.89
C LEU A 110 20.61 1.75 7.73
N VAL A 111 21.19 2.29 8.81
CA VAL A 111 22.56 2.84 8.79
C VAL A 111 23.59 1.77 8.47
N LEU A 112 23.40 0.55 8.95
CA LEU A 112 24.30 -0.56 8.65
C LEU A 112 24.25 -0.98 7.19
N VAL A 113 23.04 -1.01 6.59
CA VAL A 113 22.81 -1.44 5.19
C VAL A 113 23.26 -0.36 4.21
N GLU A 114 22.96 0.92 4.47
CA GLU A 114 23.28 2.04 3.57
C GLU A 114 23.80 3.26 4.37
N PRO A 115 25.03 3.19 4.87
CA PRO A 115 25.58 4.21 5.78
C PRO A 115 25.70 5.58 5.14
N LYS A 116 25.96 5.66 3.83
CA LYS A 116 26.10 6.93 3.11
C LYS A 116 24.78 7.71 3.05
N LEU A 117 23.66 6.98 3.00
CA LEU A 117 22.34 7.59 2.89
C LEU A 117 21.77 7.98 4.25
N TYR A 118 21.98 7.16 5.29
CA TYR A 118 21.21 7.31 6.54
C TYR A 118 22.00 7.88 7.71
N ARG A 119 23.32 7.69 7.77
CA ARG A 119 24.12 8.00 8.97
C ARG A 119 23.99 9.45 9.44
N GLU A 120 24.03 10.40 8.53
CA GLU A 120 23.98 11.83 8.87
C GLU A 120 22.61 12.29 9.35
N HIS A 121 21.55 11.53 9.04
CA HIS A 121 20.15 11.84 9.40
C HIS A 121 19.70 11.20 10.71
N VAL A 122 20.49 10.29 11.29
CA VAL A 122 20.14 9.67 12.57
C VAL A 122 20.50 10.60 13.73
N ARG A 123 19.59 10.70 14.67
CA ARG A 123 19.80 11.34 15.98
C ARG A 123 19.49 10.34 17.08
N HIS A 124 19.89 10.65 18.31
CA HIS A 124 19.55 9.86 19.49
C HIS A 124 18.62 10.66 20.37
N ASP A 125 17.57 10.04 20.86
CA ASP A 125 16.66 10.66 21.81
C ASP A 125 17.27 10.72 23.22
N ALA A 126 16.54 11.30 24.19
CA ALA A 126 17.01 11.43 25.58
C ALA A 126 17.29 10.09 26.28
N LYS A 127 16.84 8.97 25.71
CA LYS A 127 17.09 7.61 26.22
C LYS A 127 18.24 6.92 25.47
N GLY A 128 18.88 7.61 24.52
CA GLY A 128 19.93 7.06 23.68
C GLY A 128 19.42 6.16 22.54
N GLU A 129 18.10 6.13 22.28
CA GLU A 129 17.54 5.35 21.19
C GLU A 129 17.74 6.07 19.86
N ALA A 130 18.20 5.34 18.83
CA ALA A 130 18.36 5.88 17.49
C ALA A 130 17.00 6.28 16.87
N VAL A 131 16.92 7.45 16.27
CA VAL A 131 15.73 7.99 15.62
C VAL A 131 16.10 8.52 14.25
N LEU A 132 15.37 8.09 13.24
CA LEU A 132 15.49 8.53 11.86
C LEU A 132 14.11 8.96 11.35
N TYR A 133 14.04 10.17 10.80
CA TYR A 133 12.85 10.63 10.10
C TYR A 133 13.00 10.44 8.60
N VAL A 134 11.92 9.98 7.96
CA VAL A 134 11.85 9.82 6.51
C VAL A 134 10.58 10.46 5.97
N ARG A 135 10.67 11.05 4.79
CA ARG A 135 9.53 11.52 4.03
C ARG A 135 9.03 10.40 3.14
N MET A 136 7.72 10.13 3.19
CA MET A 136 7.09 9.09 2.40
C MET A 136 6.86 9.56 0.97
N HIS A 137 7.27 8.76 -0.02
CA HIS A 137 6.98 8.96 -1.43
C HIS A 137 6.03 7.91 -2.00
N LYS A 138 5.97 6.74 -1.36
CA LYS A 138 5.07 5.67 -1.74
C LYS A 138 4.19 5.29 -0.55
N ALA A 139 3.02 4.78 -0.87
CA ALA A 139 2.14 4.19 0.13
C ALA A 139 2.83 3.01 0.84
N LEU A 140 2.54 2.83 2.12
CA LEU A 140 3.09 1.75 2.92
C LEU A 140 1.97 1.05 3.71
N TYR A 141 2.11 -0.24 3.92
CA TYR A 141 1.19 -1.00 4.76
C TYR A 141 1.01 -0.34 6.13
N GLY A 142 -0.24 -0.22 6.57
CA GLY A 142 -0.61 0.41 7.83
C GLY A 142 -0.92 1.90 7.78
N MET A 143 -0.59 2.64 6.71
CA MET A 143 -1.09 3.99 6.51
C MET A 143 -2.58 3.96 6.15
N LEU A 144 -3.35 4.95 6.60
CA LEU A 144 -4.80 4.95 6.44
C LEU A 144 -5.27 4.97 4.99
N LYS A 145 -4.58 5.71 4.13
CA LYS A 145 -4.99 5.89 2.73
C LYS A 145 -4.31 4.92 1.75
N SER A 146 -3.38 4.07 2.21
CA SER A 146 -2.60 3.22 1.30
C SER A 146 -3.44 2.32 0.41
N ALA A 147 -4.49 1.71 0.96
CA ALA A 147 -5.39 0.86 0.18
C ALA A 147 -6.17 1.67 -0.86
N TYR A 148 -6.59 2.89 -0.51
CA TYR A 148 -7.30 3.78 -1.42
C TYR A 148 -6.39 4.30 -2.55
N TRP A 149 -5.18 4.75 -2.25
CA TRP A 149 -4.21 5.16 -3.27
C TRP A 149 -3.83 4.01 -4.20
N PHE A 150 -3.66 2.80 -3.65
CA PHE A 150 -3.41 1.63 -4.49
C PHE A 150 -4.61 1.29 -5.39
N TYR A 151 -5.84 1.38 -4.88
CA TYR A 151 -7.05 1.22 -5.68
C TYR A 151 -7.09 2.20 -6.86
N LEU A 152 -6.81 3.49 -6.62
CA LEU A 152 -6.76 4.50 -7.69
C LEU A 152 -5.68 4.17 -8.72
N HIS A 153 -4.48 3.82 -8.25
CA HIS A 153 -3.36 3.43 -9.11
C HIS A 153 -3.69 2.19 -9.97
N LEU A 154 -4.25 1.13 -9.37
CA LEU A 154 -4.63 -0.08 -10.10
C LEU A 154 -5.72 0.22 -11.14
N ARG A 155 -6.73 0.99 -10.76
CA ARG A 155 -7.81 1.41 -11.65
C ARG A 155 -7.25 2.19 -12.85
N GLU A 156 -6.40 3.19 -12.63
CA GLU A 156 -5.73 3.95 -13.69
C GLU A 156 -4.98 3.02 -14.65
N LYS A 157 -4.20 2.09 -14.11
CA LYS A 157 -3.45 1.13 -14.95
C LYS A 157 -4.37 0.22 -15.76
N LEU A 158 -5.48 -0.25 -15.21
CA LEU A 158 -6.46 -1.04 -15.95
C LEU A 158 -7.11 -0.21 -17.08
N GLU A 159 -7.47 1.05 -16.80
CA GLU A 159 -8.02 1.98 -17.79
C GLU A 159 -6.99 2.27 -18.91
N ASP A 160 -5.70 2.51 -18.58
CA ASP A 160 -4.59 2.65 -19.53
C ASP A 160 -4.44 1.42 -20.44
N PHE A 161 -4.70 0.22 -19.91
CA PHE A 161 -4.71 -1.03 -20.68
C PHE A 161 -6.00 -1.24 -21.48
N GLY A 162 -6.94 -0.29 -21.44
CA GLY A 162 -8.19 -0.30 -22.18
C GLY A 162 -9.30 -1.15 -21.55
N PHE A 163 -9.23 -1.37 -20.24
CA PHE A 163 -10.36 -1.90 -19.49
C PHE A 163 -11.35 -0.77 -19.14
N GLU A 164 -12.62 -1.08 -19.15
CA GLU A 164 -13.70 -0.21 -18.70
C GLU A 164 -14.17 -0.69 -17.32
N VAL A 165 -14.12 0.21 -16.33
CA VAL A 165 -14.60 -0.10 -14.98
C VAL A 165 -16.12 -0.22 -14.99
N ASN A 166 -16.63 -1.24 -14.32
CA ASN A 166 -18.07 -1.51 -14.23
C ASN A 166 -18.76 -0.41 -13.42
N PRO A 167 -19.87 0.20 -13.93
CA PRO A 167 -20.55 1.28 -13.23
C PRO A 167 -21.24 0.86 -11.92
N TYR A 168 -21.50 -0.43 -11.72
CA TYR A 168 -22.17 -0.97 -10.53
C TYR A 168 -21.21 -1.49 -9.47
N ASP A 169 -19.97 -1.86 -9.87
CA ASP A 169 -18.93 -2.34 -8.96
C ASP A 169 -17.57 -1.78 -9.39
N PRO A 170 -17.02 -0.85 -8.61
CA PRO A 170 -15.76 -0.18 -8.96
C PRO A 170 -14.52 -1.10 -8.89
N CYS A 171 -14.68 -2.35 -8.44
CA CYS A 171 -13.65 -3.38 -8.41
C CYS A 171 -13.89 -4.50 -9.44
N VAL A 172 -14.65 -4.21 -10.48
CA VAL A 172 -14.82 -5.04 -11.67
C VAL A 172 -14.49 -4.20 -12.91
N ALA A 173 -13.69 -4.73 -13.82
CA ALA A 173 -13.39 -4.08 -15.08
C ALA A 173 -13.43 -5.09 -16.23
N ASN A 174 -13.86 -4.63 -17.41
CA ASN A 174 -14.05 -5.46 -18.59
C ASN A 174 -13.32 -4.88 -19.78
N LYS A 175 -12.84 -5.76 -20.68
CA LYS A 175 -12.22 -5.40 -21.95
C LYS A 175 -12.56 -6.43 -23.01
N MET A 176 -12.82 -5.99 -24.24
CA MET A 176 -12.96 -6.91 -25.37
C MET A 176 -11.59 -7.29 -25.94
N VAL A 177 -11.30 -8.59 -26.01
CA VAL A 177 -10.08 -9.15 -26.57
C VAL A 177 -10.48 -10.21 -27.60
N ASN A 178 -10.12 -10.01 -28.88
CA ASN A 178 -10.47 -10.91 -29.98
C ASN A 178 -11.98 -11.27 -30.05
N GLY A 179 -12.85 -10.28 -29.80
CA GLY A 179 -14.29 -10.46 -29.84
C GLY A 179 -14.91 -11.16 -28.61
N LYS A 180 -14.12 -11.45 -27.60
CA LYS A 180 -14.55 -12.05 -26.33
C LYS A 180 -14.24 -11.14 -25.16
N GLN A 181 -15.11 -11.14 -24.15
CA GLN A 181 -14.91 -10.31 -22.98
C GLN A 181 -13.86 -10.93 -22.03
N MET A 182 -12.87 -10.15 -21.66
CA MET A 182 -11.99 -10.39 -20.53
C MET A 182 -12.51 -9.58 -19.32
N THR A 183 -12.59 -10.20 -18.17
CA THR A 183 -13.03 -9.57 -16.92
C THR A 183 -11.94 -9.64 -15.88
N VAL A 184 -11.69 -8.54 -15.19
CA VAL A 184 -10.84 -8.45 -14.00
C VAL A 184 -11.71 -8.06 -12.82
N THR A 185 -11.60 -8.82 -11.72
CA THR A 185 -12.18 -8.46 -10.43
C THR A 185 -11.06 -8.41 -9.41
N TRP A 186 -11.13 -7.48 -8.44
CA TRP A 186 -10.05 -7.37 -7.45
C TRP A 186 -10.54 -7.04 -6.04
N HIS A 187 -9.82 -7.59 -5.08
CA HIS A 187 -9.98 -7.32 -3.66
C HIS A 187 -8.62 -6.89 -3.11
N VAL A 188 -8.39 -5.57 -3.04
CA VAL A 188 -7.11 -4.94 -2.70
C VAL A 188 -6.01 -5.40 -3.66
N ASP A 189 -5.10 -6.30 -3.25
CA ASP A 189 -3.95 -6.82 -3.99
C ASP A 189 -4.22 -8.19 -4.68
N ASP A 190 -5.34 -8.83 -4.36
CA ASP A 190 -5.78 -10.08 -4.98
C ASP A 190 -6.62 -9.80 -6.24
N LEU A 191 -6.13 -10.22 -7.39
CA LEU A 191 -6.82 -10.09 -8.68
C LEU A 191 -7.28 -11.45 -9.19
N LYS A 192 -8.52 -11.49 -9.70
CA LYS A 192 -9.04 -12.61 -10.51
C LYS A 192 -9.26 -12.12 -11.93
N VAL A 193 -8.64 -12.76 -12.90
CA VAL A 193 -8.77 -12.46 -14.33
C VAL A 193 -9.43 -13.64 -15.03
N SER A 194 -10.45 -13.39 -15.83
CA SER A 194 -11.14 -14.43 -16.61
C SER A 194 -11.30 -14.03 -18.07
N HIS A 195 -11.13 -14.99 -18.98
CA HIS A 195 -11.28 -14.80 -20.43
C HIS A 195 -11.70 -16.11 -21.11
N ALA A 196 -12.58 -16.03 -22.13
CA ALA A 196 -13.08 -17.17 -22.88
C ALA A 196 -12.12 -17.60 -23.99
#